data_354585e27bdce0a582c43c6a73908125
#
_entry.id   354585e27bdce0a582c43c6a73908125
#
_cell.length_a   1.000
_cell.length_b   1.000
_cell.length_c   1.000
_cell.angle_alpha   90.00
_cell.angle_beta   90.00
_cell.angle_gamma   90.00
#
_symmetry.space_group_name_H-M   'P 1'
#
loop_
_entity.id
_entity.type
_entity.pdbx_description
1 polymer ?
#
loop_
_entity_poly.entity_id
_entity_poly.type
_entity_poly.pdbx_seq_one_letter_code
_entity_poly.pdbx_strand_id
1 'polypeptide(L)'
;ILSCMRKQILLIIILCLSAMMVRAERIDVSTARKVAENVANAGSGLRSAGDLTLVYAAAPGKSSSALRSGTVDGAADYFVFNVPGNKGFVIVSGDDRAYPVLGQSDEGNFDPDNLPENLRAILAYYQEQITYADKIDMRASVAMEAEWNRYLSGYLRAATGEVLLPTANWGQGDPFNRQTPLKNGQHAPTGCMATAVGILMKYHGYPEQARPENRVPSYNDLSISYGSYDWNNIPNELTGSSAAEHIGAVSNLLWQVGANMSMRYEPEESSAYIDDALVAMRDVFGYSRQMKHLLQSFSDMDYSWEEWERII
;
A
#
# COMPACT_ATOMS: atom_id res chain seq x y z
N ILE A 1 7.41 20.22 -59.37
CA ILE A 1 8.56 20.05 -58.47
C ILE A 1 8.20 20.49 -57.06
N LEU A 2 7.62 21.69 -56.84
CA LEU A 2 7.25 22.18 -55.48
C LEU A 2 6.18 21.34 -54.77
N SER A 3 5.22 20.77 -55.50
CA SER A 3 4.16 19.91 -54.95
C SER A 3 4.71 18.55 -54.47
N CYS A 4 5.72 18.01 -55.13
CA CYS A 4 6.35 16.75 -54.77
C CYS A 4 7.23 16.92 -53.51
N MET A 5 7.97 18.04 -53.43
CA MET A 5 8.78 18.39 -52.26
C MET A 5 7.91 18.60 -50.99
N ARG A 6 6.75 19.27 -51.10
CA ARG A 6 5.81 19.42 -49.96
C ARG A 6 5.27 18.09 -49.45
N LYS A 7 4.95 17.15 -50.34
CA LYS A 7 4.52 15.81 -49.93
C LYS A 7 5.61 15.02 -49.26
N GLN A 8 6.86 15.11 -49.71
CA GLN A 8 8.01 14.48 -49.10
C GLN A 8 8.34 15.07 -47.73
N ILE A 9 8.29 16.40 -47.56
CA ILE A 9 8.48 17.06 -46.28
C ILE A 9 7.37 16.71 -45.30
N LEU A 10 6.11 16.63 -45.74
CA LEU A 10 4.99 16.21 -44.91
C LEU A 10 5.13 14.77 -44.48
N LEU A 11 5.61 13.87 -45.36
CA LEU A 11 5.85 12.48 -45.06
C LEU A 11 7.00 12.29 -44.03
N ILE A 12 8.06 13.10 -44.14
CA ILE A 12 9.18 13.10 -43.18
C ILE A 12 8.74 13.64 -41.81
N ILE A 13 7.90 14.70 -41.79
CA ILE A 13 7.36 15.22 -40.53
C ILE A 13 6.43 14.20 -39.87
N ILE A 14 5.59 13.52 -40.64
CA ILE A 14 4.74 12.45 -40.12
C ILE A 14 5.58 11.26 -39.65
N LEU A 15 6.67 10.89 -40.34
CA LEU A 15 7.58 9.84 -39.95
C LEU A 15 8.39 10.26 -38.70
N CYS A 16 8.79 11.52 -38.56
CA CYS A 16 9.46 12.03 -37.35
C CYS A 16 8.50 12.14 -36.16
N LEU A 17 7.23 12.48 -36.40
CA LEU A 17 6.22 12.46 -35.33
C LEU A 17 5.83 11.04 -34.87
N SER A 18 5.88 10.04 -35.77
CA SER A 18 5.66 8.65 -35.41
C SER A 18 6.88 7.99 -34.74
N ALA A 19 8.07 8.60 -34.84
CA ALA A 19 9.30 8.13 -34.19
C ALA A 19 9.45 8.61 -32.73
N MET A 20 8.60 9.51 -32.24
CA MET A 20 8.43 9.76 -30.81
C MET A 20 7.48 8.70 -30.22
N MET A 21 7.81 7.43 -30.39
CA MET A 21 7.28 6.38 -29.52
C MET A 21 7.95 6.62 -28.18
N VAL A 22 7.22 7.17 -27.24
CA VAL A 22 7.61 7.19 -25.83
C VAL A 22 7.77 5.71 -25.44
N ARG A 23 9.00 5.27 -25.42
CA ARG A 23 9.35 3.98 -24.79
C ARG A 23 9.18 4.19 -23.30
N ALA A 24 8.65 3.20 -22.62
CA ALA A 24 8.74 3.14 -21.17
C ALA A 24 10.21 3.35 -20.76
N GLU A 25 10.46 4.26 -19.86
CA GLU A 25 11.82 4.66 -19.48
C GLU A 25 12.11 4.22 -18.05
N ARG A 26 13.23 3.54 -17.88
CA ARG A 26 13.75 3.26 -16.54
C ARG A 26 14.19 4.56 -15.89
N ILE A 27 13.72 4.76 -14.67
CA ILE A 27 14.03 5.95 -13.88
C ILE A 27 15.43 5.82 -13.28
N ASP A 28 16.25 6.81 -13.49
CA ASP A 28 17.57 6.87 -12.88
C ASP A 28 17.51 7.35 -11.41
N VAL A 29 18.58 7.08 -10.67
CA VAL A 29 18.65 7.42 -9.24
C VAL A 29 18.55 8.93 -8.98
N SER A 30 18.96 9.78 -9.91
CA SER A 30 18.89 11.24 -9.76
C SER A 30 17.46 11.74 -9.88
N THR A 31 16.71 11.20 -10.82
CA THR A 31 15.28 11.46 -11.01
C THR A 31 14.47 10.94 -9.82
N ALA A 32 14.75 9.71 -9.36
CA ALA A 32 14.12 9.14 -8.18
C ALA A 32 14.41 9.97 -6.91
N ARG A 33 15.64 10.43 -6.74
CA ARG A 33 16.03 11.33 -5.64
C ARG A 33 15.23 12.62 -5.64
N LYS A 34 15.06 13.24 -6.81
CA LYS A 34 14.28 14.48 -6.94
C LYS A 34 12.81 14.28 -6.52
N VAL A 35 12.21 13.15 -6.89
CA VAL A 35 10.87 12.78 -6.41
C VAL A 35 10.86 12.65 -4.88
N ALA A 36 11.80 11.90 -4.32
CA ALA A 36 11.90 11.69 -2.88
C ALA A 36 12.09 13.01 -2.10
N GLU A 37 12.92 13.92 -2.60
CA GLU A 37 13.13 15.27 -2.02
C GLU A 37 11.85 16.10 -2.02
N ASN A 38 11.11 16.08 -3.12
CA ASN A 38 9.85 16.79 -3.23
C ASN A 38 8.80 16.25 -2.24
N VAL A 39 8.73 14.92 -2.09
CA VAL A 39 7.85 14.25 -1.13
C VAL A 39 8.22 14.62 0.31
N ALA A 40 9.48 14.47 0.69
CA ALA A 40 9.96 14.77 2.03
C ALA A 40 9.74 16.25 2.40
N ASN A 41 9.91 17.18 1.44
CA ASN A 41 9.65 18.61 1.65
C ASN A 41 8.16 18.92 1.79
N ALA A 42 7.28 18.21 1.09
CA ALA A 42 5.83 18.42 1.17
C ALA A 42 5.24 17.95 2.51
N GLY A 43 5.70 16.79 3.02
CA GLY A 43 5.16 16.18 4.24
C GLY A 43 5.64 16.86 5.53
N SER A 44 6.86 17.38 5.56
CA SER A 44 7.49 17.85 6.80
C SER A 44 7.34 19.35 7.10
N GLY A 45 6.82 20.14 6.16
CA GLY A 45 6.83 21.61 6.26
C GLY A 45 8.26 22.20 6.38
N LEU A 46 9.28 21.38 6.30
CA LEU A 46 10.69 21.74 6.36
C LEU A 46 11.12 22.26 4.98
N ARG A 47 11.57 23.49 4.92
CA ARG A 47 12.07 24.13 3.69
C ARG A 47 13.40 23.57 3.17
N SER A 48 13.87 22.48 3.74
CA SER A 48 15.07 21.74 3.33
C SER A 48 14.98 20.35 3.94
N ALA A 49 14.56 19.35 3.15
CA ALA A 49 15.00 18.01 3.42
C ALA A 49 16.51 18.03 3.28
N GLY A 50 17.25 17.84 4.39
CA GLY A 50 18.69 17.61 4.32
C GLY A 50 18.99 16.49 3.30
N ASP A 51 20.25 16.30 2.96
CA ASP A 51 20.66 15.30 1.98
C ASP A 51 20.04 13.92 2.29
N LEU A 52 19.06 13.51 1.49
CA LEU A 52 18.47 12.18 1.60
C LEU A 52 19.54 11.12 1.37
N THR A 53 19.52 10.06 2.17
CA THR A 53 20.46 8.94 2.02
C THR A 53 19.80 7.82 1.23
N LEU A 54 20.35 7.48 0.06
CA LEU A 54 19.97 6.25 -0.65
C LEU A 54 20.44 5.05 0.18
N VAL A 55 19.50 4.27 0.71
CA VAL A 55 19.78 3.10 1.56
C VAL A 55 19.53 1.78 0.86
N TYR A 56 18.72 1.79 -0.20
CA TYR A 56 18.42 0.59 -0.96
C TYR A 56 18.07 0.90 -2.41
N ALA A 57 18.47 0.00 -3.31
CA ALA A 57 18.05 -0.02 -4.71
C ALA A 57 17.80 -1.48 -5.13
N ALA A 58 16.61 -1.77 -5.55
CA ALA A 58 16.17 -3.13 -5.91
C ALA A 58 16.63 -3.48 -7.32
N ALA A 59 17.60 -4.40 -7.44
CA ALA A 59 18.07 -4.84 -8.76
C ALA A 59 17.02 -5.70 -9.47
N PRO A 60 16.78 -5.49 -10.79
CA PRO A 60 15.82 -6.26 -11.56
C PRO A 60 16.06 -7.77 -11.47
N GLY A 61 15.00 -8.53 -11.18
CA GLY A 61 15.02 -9.99 -11.17
C GLY A 61 15.85 -10.64 -10.06
N LYS A 62 16.28 -9.91 -9.04
CA LYS A 62 16.99 -10.45 -7.87
C LYS A 62 16.20 -10.25 -6.60
N SER A 63 15.94 -11.34 -5.88
CA SER A 63 15.41 -11.32 -4.53
C SER A 63 16.26 -10.42 -3.61
N SER A 64 15.61 -9.74 -2.70
CA SER A 64 15.97 -8.59 -1.87
C SER A 64 17.27 -8.63 -1.04
N SER A 65 18.19 -9.56 -1.26
CA SER A 65 19.33 -9.77 -0.35
C SER A 65 20.65 -9.11 -0.76
N ALA A 66 20.73 -8.30 -1.83
CA ALA A 66 22.04 -8.06 -2.45
C ALA A 66 22.39 -6.62 -2.85
N LEU A 67 21.84 -5.57 -2.24
CA LEU A 67 22.36 -4.22 -2.53
C LEU A 67 22.61 -3.43 -1.24
N ARG A 68 23.86 -3.49 -0.80
CA ARG A 68 24.43 -2.53 0.14
C ARG A 68 24.76 -1.22 -0.60
N SER A 69 24.59 -0.10 0.09
CA SER A 69 25.02 1.25 -0.32
C SER A 69 26.27 1.23 -1.20
N GLY A 70 26.08 1.43 -2.48
CA GLY A 70 27.12 1.59 -3.49
C GLY A 70 26.54 2.38 -4.64
N THR A 71 27.37 3.11 -5.37
CA THR A 71 26.99 3.84 -6.59
C THR A 71 26.22 2.91 -7.52
N VAL A 72 24.90 3.17 -7.64
CA VAL A 72 24.05 2.38 -8.52
C VAL A 72 24.09 3.02 -9.90
N ASP A 73 25.02 2.55 -10.73
CA ASP A 73 25.10 2.86 -12.16
C ASP A 73 24.18 1.94 -13.00
N GLY A 74 23.07 1.49 -12.43
CA GLY A 74 22.21 0.52 -13.10
C GLY A 74 20.71 0.78 -12.87
N ALA A 75 19.89 0.22 -13.76
CA ALA A 75 18.45 0.19 -13.60
C ALA A 75 18.07 -0.55 -12.29
N ALA A 76 17.20 0.05 -11.50
CA ALA A 76 16.60 -0.57 -10.33
C ALA A 76 15.08 -0.63 -10.51
N ASP A 77 14.40 -1.56 -9.83
CA ASP A 77 12.94 -1.61 -9.86
C ASP A 77 12.34 -0.54 -8.93
N TYR A 78 13.03 -0.23 -7.83
CA TYR A 78 12.72 0.90 -6.96
C TYR A 78 13.94 1.32 -6.14
N PHE A 79 13.88 2.54 -5.61
CA PHE A 79 14.88 3.15 -4.76
C PHE A 79 14.28 3.53 -3.41
N VAL A 80 15.04 3.39 -2.32
CA VAL A 80 14.60 3.82 -1.00
C VAL A 80 15.57 4.86 -0.44
N PHE A 81 15.01 5.98 -0.03
CA PHE A 81 15.76 7.11 0.53
C PHE A 81 15.32 7.36 1.97
N ASN A 82 16.26 7.32 2.93
CA ASN A 82 15.99 7.74 4.31
C ASN A 82 16.10 9.25 4.44
N VAL A 83 15.18 9.82 5.21
CA VAL A 83 15.19 11.23 5.62
C VAL A 83 16.08 11.40 6.85
N PRO A 84 17.01 12.38 6.88
CA PRO A 84 17.92 12.56 7.99
C PRO A 84 17.19 12.77 9.33
N GLY A 85 17.78 12.28 10.41
CA GLY A 85 17.25 12.46 11.76
C GLY A 85 16.12 11.51 12.14
N ASN A 86 16.06 10.35 11.52
CA ASN A 86 15.03 9.32 11.78
C ASN A 86 13.61 9.79 11.49
N LYS A 87 13.47 10.62 10.45
CA LYS A 87 12.22 11.30 10.07
C LYS A 87 11.50 10.60 8.91
N GLY A 88 11.70 9.28 8.81
CA GLY A 88 11.02 8.48 7.81
C GLY A 88 11.85 8.15 6.59
N PHE A 89 11.16 7.64 5.58
CA PHE A 89 11.77 7.23 4.31
C PHE A 89 10.77 7.37 3.16
N VAL A 90 11.28 7.40 1.93
CA VAL A 90 10.48 7.42 0.71
C VAL A 90 10.95 6.29 -0.21
N ILE A 91 9.99 5.50 -0.73
CA ILE A 91 10.20 4.44 -1.72
C ILE A 91 9.73 4.99 -3.07
N VAL A 92 10.64 5.11 -4.02
CA VAL A 92 10.38 5.67 -5.35
C VAL A 92 10.55 4.57 -6.39
N SER A 93 9.60 4.46 -7.33
CA SER A 93 9.70 3.54 -8.45
C SER A 93 10.93 3.81 -9.31
N GLY A 94 11.54 2.76 -9.81
CA GLY A 94 12.59 2.81 -10.84
C GLY A 94 12.04 2.68 -12.27
N ASP A 95 10.71 2.86 -12.44
CA ASP A 95 10.02 2.64 -13.69
C ASP A 95 8.85 3.63 -13.85
N ASP A 96 8.76 4.29 -15.00
CA ASP A 96 7.73 5.31 -15.28
C ASP A 96 6.33 4.75 -15.50
N ARG A 97 6.21 3.43 -15.63
CA ARG A 97 4.93 2.72 -15.75
C ARG A 97 4.25 2.48 -14.41
N ALA A 98 4.99 2.59 -13.32
CA ALA A 98 4.46 2.51 -11.96
C ALA A 98 4.30 3.91 -11.34
N TYR A 99 3.52 4.00 -10.27
CA TYR A 99 3.41 5.24 -9.50
C TYR A 99 4.77 5.73 -9.02
N PRO A 100 5.06 7.05 -9.09
CA PRO A 100 6.34 7.60 -8.65
C PRO A 100 6.71 7.23 -7.23
N VAL A 101 5.75 7.28 -6.30
CA VAL A 101 5.94 6.95 -4.90
C VAL A 101 5.20 5.66 -4.58
N LEU A 102 5.95 4.60 -4.28
CA LEU A 102 5.42 3.28 -3.92
C LEU A 102 5.11 3.18 -2.43
N GLY A 103 5.69 4.05 -1.61
CA GLY A 103 5.45 4.10 -0.18
C GLY A 103 6.27 5.19 0.50
N GLN A 104 5.81 5.62 1.66
CA GLN A 104 6.53 6.60 2.48
C GLN A 104 6.21 6.38 3.96
N SER A 105 7.10 6.84 4.80
CA SER A 105 6.90 6.99 6.24
C SER A 105 7.40 8.38 6.66
N ASP A 106 6.78 8.98 7.64
CA ASP A 106 7.17 10.25 8.25
C ASP A 106 7.94 10.06 9.58
N GLU A 107 8.18 8.79 9.96
CA GLU A 107 8.95 8.42 11.14
C GLU A 107 9.80 7.15 10.90
N GLY A 108 10.83 6.97 11.72
CA GLY A 108 11.74 5.83 11.62
C GLY A 108 12.73 5.93 10.46
N ASN A 109 13.39 4.82 10.17
CA ASN A 109 14.29 4.65 9.04
C ASN A 109 13.99 3.30 8.37
N PHE A 110 14.16 3.24 7.07
CA PHE A 110 14.20 1.97 6.36
C PHE A 110 15.55 1.28 6.62
N ASP A 111 15.50 0.08 7.19
CA ASP A 111 16.66 -0.78 7.42
C ASP A 111 16.50 -2.04 6.56
N PRO A 112 17.25 -2.19 5.47
CA PRO A 112 17.11 -3.33 4.57
C PRO A 112 17.46 -4.67 5.20
N ASP A 113 18.26 -4.67 6.27
CA ASP A 113 18.65 -5.90 6.97
C ASP A 113 17.60 -6.35 8.00
N ASN A 114 16.67 -5.45 8.39
CA ASN A 114 15.67 -5.70 9.44
C ASN A 114 14.26 -5.26 9.01
N LEU A 115 13.82 -5.72 7.84
CA LEU A 115 12.48 -5.41 7.34
C LEU A 115 11.44 -6.33 7.96
N PRO A 116 10.29 -5.77 8.40
CA PRO A 116 9.11 -6.56 8.72
C PRO A 116 8.69 -7.44 7.53
N GLU A 117 8.20 -8.65 7.82
CA GLU A 117 7.85 -9.64 6.79
C GLU A 117 6.79 -9.11 5.79
N ASN A 118 5.77 -8.42 6.29
CA ASN A 118 4.74 -7.80 5.47
C ASN A 118 5.31 -6.72 4.53
N LEU A 119 6.23 -5.88 4.99
CA LEU A 119 6.87 -4.89 4.13
C LEU A 119 7.74 -5.57 3.07
N ARG A 120 8.46 -6.63 3.44
CA ARG A 120 9.26 -7.44 2.50
C ARG A 120 8.37 -8.05 1.41
N ALA A 121 7.21 -8.59 1.79
CA ALA A 121 6.25 -9.16 0.84
C ALA A 121 5.71 -8.11 -0.15
N ILE A 122 5.35 -6.90 0.34
CA ILE A 122 4.88 -5.79 -0.51
C ILE A 122 5.98 -5.36 -1.48
N LEU A 123 7.22 -5.23 -1.02
CA LEU A 123 8.35 -4.85 -1.87
C LEU A 123 8.66 -5.91 -2.94
N ALA A 124 8.55 -7.19 -2.60
CA ALA A 124 8.68 -8.27 -3.55
C ALA A 124 7.57 -8.23 -4.61
N TYR A 125 6.34 -7.94 -4.20
CA TYR A 125 5.20 -7.76 -5.09
C TYR A 125 5.43 -6.59 -6.08
N TYR A 126 5.91 -5.45 -5.64
CA TYR A 126 6.26 -4.34 -6.53
C TYR A 126 7.31 -4.73 -7.56
N GLN A 127 8.36 -5.46 -7.17
CA GLN A 127 9.36 -5.97 -8.11
C GLN A 127 8.75 -6.91 -9.16
N GLU A 128 7.87 -7.80 -8.75
CA GLU A 128 7.18 -8.71 -9.63
C GLU A 128 6.33 -7.96 -10.66
N GLN A 129 5.57 -6.95 -10.23
CA GLN A 129 4.74 -6.13 -11.11
C GLN A 129 5.57 -5.35 -12.13
N ILE A 130 6.67 -4.71 -11.70
CA ILE A 130 7.57 -3.96 -12.61
C ILE A 130 8.24 -4.91 -13.61
N THR A 131 8.69 -6.08 -13.15
CA THR A 131 9.28 -7.12 -14.02
C THR A 131 8.25 -7.62 -15.04
N TYR A 132 7.00 -7.78 -14.63
CA TYR A 132 5.92 -8.19 -15.53
C TYR A 132 5.63 -7.11 -16.59
N ALA A 133 5.57 -5.84 -16.19
CA ALA A 133 5.39 -4.71 -17.11
C ALA A 133 6.51 -4.67 -18.18
N ASP A 134 7.75 -4.96 -17.80
CA ASP A 134 8.87 -5.11 -18.75
C ASP A 134 8.64 -6.25 -19.74
N LYS A 135 8.21 -7.41 -19.22
CA LYS A 135 8.01 -8.63 -20.03
C LYS A 135 6.96 -8.46 -21.11
N ILE A 136 5.90 -7.68 -20.84
CA ILE A 136 4.81 -7.45 -21.81
C ILE A 136 4.99 -6.17 -22.62
N ASP A 137 6.13 -5.47 -22.50
CA ASP A 137 6.41 -4.17 -23.14
C ASP A 137 5.26 -3.16 -22.88
N MET A 138 4.78 -3.11 -21.63
CA MET A 138 3.71 -2.23 -21.22
C MET A 138 4.16 -0.76 -21.39
N ARG A 139 3.22 0.12 -21.73
CA ARG A 139 3.47 1.56 -21.82
C ARG A 139 2.93 2.27 -20.60
N ALA A 140 3.57 3.36 -20.19
CA ALA A 140 3.00 4.25 -19.19
C ALA A 140 1.66 4.81 -19.69
N SER A 141 0.69 4.92 -18.82
CA SER A 141 -0.57 5.60 -19.13
C SER A 141 -0.39 7.11 -19.06
N VAL A 142 -1.28 7.86 -19.72
CA VAL A 142 -1.29 9.34 -19.66
C VAL A 142 -1.43 9.82 -18.21
N ALA A 143 -2.22 9.12 -17.40
CA ALA A 143 -2.38 9.41 -15.98
C ALA A 143 -1.06 9.21 -15.21
N MET A 144 -0.32 8.15 -15.53
CA MET A 144 0.97 7.87 -14.91
C MET A 144 2.02 8.91 -15.27
N GLU A 145 2.09 9.31 -16.55
CA GLU A 145 2.95 10.41 -17.01
C GLU A 145 2.63 11.72 -16.30
N ALA A 146 1.33 12.03 -16.10
CA ALA A 146 0.90 13.21 -15.36
C ALA A 146 1.35 13.16 -13.89
N GLU A 147 1.25 12.01 -13.23
CA GLU A 147 1.72 11.82 -11.87
C GLU A 147 3.23 12.01 -11.76
N TRP A 148 4.03 11.41 -12.63
CA TRP A 148 5.47 11.63 -12.67
C TRP A 148 5.81 13.10 -12.83
N ASN A 149 5.15 13.82 -13.76
CA ASN A 149 5.33 15.24 -13.94
C ASN A 149 4.96 16.05 -12.69
N ARG A 150 3.89 15.68 -11.99
CA ARG A 150 3.46 16.31 -10.73
C ARG A 150 4.54 16.17 -9.66
N TYR A 151 5.04 14.97 -9.43
CA TYR A 151 6.07 14.71 -8.42
C TYR A 151 7.41 15.38 -8.77
N LEU A 152 7.81 15.39 -10.03
CA LEU A 152 9.05 16.01 -10.49
C LEU A 152 9.00 17.55 -10.47
N SER A 153 7.83 18.14 -10.66
CA SER A 153 7.65 19.60 -10.60
C SER A 153 7.72 20.17 -9.18
N GLY A 154 7.58 19.32 -8.16
CA GLY A 154 7.51 19.73 -6.75
C GLY A 154 6.18 20.42 -6.37
N TYR A 155 5.22 20.51 -7.28
CA TYR A 155 3.87 20.98 -6.99
C TYR A 155 3.05 19.88 -6.28
N LEU A 156 3.61 19.35 -5.20
CA LEU A 156 2.91 18.42 -4.32
C LEU A 156 2.05 19.22 -3.33
N ARG A 157 1.18 20.08 -3.83
CA ARG A 157 0.09 20.57 -3.00
C ARG A 157 -0.70 19.35 -2.60
N ALA A 158 -0.97 19.20 -1.30
CA ALA A 158 -2.08 18.38 -0.87
C ALA A 158 -3.24 18.70 -1.81
N ALA A 159 -3.72 17.70 -2.55
CA ALA A 159 -4.81 17.92 -3.48
C ALA A 159 -5.90 18.64 -2.69
N THR A 160 -6.24 19.86 -3.10
CA THR A 160 -7.34 20.61 -2.48
C THR A 160 -8.59 19.85 -2.86
N GLY A 161 -8.98 18.88 -2.03
CA GLY A 161 -10.04 17.92 -2.30
C GLY A 161 -9.72 16.48 -1.89
N GLU A 162 -8.49 16.17 -1.45
CA GLU A 162 -8.19 14.88 -0.83
C GLU A 162 -8.98 14.78 0.48
N VAL A 163 -10.07 14.04 0.43
CA VAL A 163 -10.86 13.73 1.61
C VAL A 163 -10.11 12.63 2.36
N LEU A 164 -9.29 13.02 3.34
CA LEU A 164 -8.77 12.07 4.30
C LEU A 164 -9.96 11.57 5.14
N LEU A 165 -10.35 10.32 4.94
CA LEU A 165 -11.37 9.70 5.75
C LEU A 165 -10.87 9.63 7.20
N PRO A 166 -11.66 10.07 8.20
CA PRO A 166 -11.27 10.01 9.61
C PRO A 166 -11.34 8.57 10.11
N THR A 167 -10.45 7.72 9.62
CA THR A 167 -10.36 6.32 9.99
C THR A 167 -9.61 6.14 11.30
N ALA A 168 -9.78 4.98 11.93
CA ALA A 168 -9.03 4.62 13.13
C ALA A 168 -7.57 4.33 12.79
N ASN A 169 -6.66 4.72 13.69
CA ASN A 169 -5.22 4.48 13.61
C ASN A 169 -4.84 3.28 14.49
N TRP A 170 -5.20 2.06 14.03
CA TRP A 170 -4.98 0.84 14.78
C TRP A 170 -3.81 0.03 14.21
N GLY A 171 -3.06 -0.61 15.14
CA GLY A 171 -1.99 -1.54 14.82
C GLY A 171 -2.41 -3.00 15.00
N GLN A 172 -1.43 -3.90 14.87
CA GLN A 172 -1.64 -5.35 14.97
C GLN A 172 -1.11 -5.96 16.28
N GLY A 173 -0.21 -5.27 16.98
CA GLY A 173 0.39 -5.70 18.23
C GLY A 173 -0.36 -5.20 19.48
N ASP A 174 0.31 -5.21 20.65
CA ASP A 174 -0.26 -4.64 21.87
C ASP A 174 -0.54 -3.13 21.72
N PRO A 175 -1.71 -2.62 22.13
CA PRO A 175 -2.78 -3.25 22.89
C PRO A 175 -3.90 -3.89 22.05
N PHE A 176 -3.78 -3.91 20.72
CA PHE A 176 -4.84 -4.31 19.80
C PHE A 176 -5.09 -5.83 19.79
N ASN A 177 -4.08 -6.63 20.10
CA ASN A 177 -4.10 -8.09 20.01
C ASN A 177 -4.41 -8.81 21.31
N ARG A 178 -4.84 -8.13 22.38
CA ARG A 178 -5.00 -8.73 23.71
C ARG A 178 -6.06 -9.83 23.81
N GLN A 179 -6.87 -10.05 22.78
CA GLN A 179 -7.88 -11.10 22.69
C GLN A 179 -7.50 -12.21 21.69
N THR A 180 -6.41 -12.04 20.92
CA THR A 180 -5.97 -13.08 20.00
C THR A 180 -5.37 -14.29 20.73
N PRO A 181 -5.29 -15.47 20.08
CA PRO A 181 -4.71 -16.66 20.70
C PRO A 181 -3.27 -16.43 21.15
N LEU A 182 -2.93 -17.09 22.26
CA LEU A 182 -1.55 -17.13 22.72
C LEU A 182 -0.75 -18.11 21.86
N LYS A 183 0.37 -17.65 21.36
CA LYS A 183 1.39 -18.40 20.63
C LYS A 183 2.74 -18.19 21.32
N ASN A 184 3.40 -19.25 21.71
CA ASN A 184 4.67 -19.16 22.47
C ASN A 184 4.61 -18.24 23.71
N GLY A 185 3.45 -18.17 24.38
CA GLY A 185 3.23 -17.36 25.58
C GLY A 185 2.93 -15.89 25.33
N GLN A 186 2.81 -15.46 24.08
CA GLN A 186 2.43 -14.08 23.68
C GLN A 186 1.19 -14.12 22.79
N HIS A 187 0.43 -13.03 22.81
CA HIS A 187 -0.69 -12.87 21.88
C HIS A 187 -0.18 -12.73 20.46
N ALA A 188 -0.73 -13.53 19.53
CA ALA A 188 -0.44 -13.39 18.12
C ALA A 188 -0.86 -12.01 17.60
N PRO A 189 -0.22 -11.44 16.56
CA PRO A 189 -0.72 -10.23 15.90
C PRO A 189 -2.17 -10.41 15.42
N THR A 190 -2.95 -9.33 15.38
CA THR A 190 -4.34 -9.38 14.86
C THR A 190 -4.43 -9.82 13.40
N GLY A 191 -3.36 -9.58 12.63
CA GLY A 191 -3.34 -9.75 11.18
C GLY A 191 -3.81 -8.49 10.44
N CYS A 192 -3.11 -8.13 9.38
CA CYS A 192 -3.40 -6.90 8.61
C CYS A 192 -4.84 -6.87 8.08
N MET A 193 -5.36 -8.01 7.62
CA MET A 193 -6.73 -8.13 7.11
C MET A 193 -7.78 -7.85 8.21
N ALA A 194 -7.60 -8.42 9.41
CA ALA A 194 -8.52 -8.17 10.52
C ALA A 194 -8.48 -6.71 10.98
N THR A 195 -7.28 -6.12 11.00
CA THR A 195 -7.11 -4.71 11.36
C THR A 195 -7.78 -3.81 10.33
N ALA A 196 -7.57 -4.04 9.04
CA ALA A 196 -8.17 -3.26 7.97
C ALA A 196 -9.71 -3.34 7.98
N VAL A 197 -10.27 -4.55 8.11
CA VAL A 197 -11.72 -4.74 8.20
C VAL A 197 -12.28 -4.11 9.48
N GLY A 198 -11.60 -4.23 10.61
CA GLY A 198 -12.00 -3.59 11.87
C GLY A 198 -12.04 -2.06 11.76
N ILE A 199 -11.04 -1.45 11.11
CA ILE A 199 -10.99 0.00 10.82
C ILE A 199 -12.18 0.41 9.93
N LEU A 200 -12.47 -0.37 8.89
CA LEU A 200 -13.61 -0.13 8.01
C LEU A 200 -14.95 -0.22 8.77
N MET A 201 -15.10 -1.23 9.63
CA MET A 201 -16.28 -1.39 10.48
C MET A 201 -16.44 -0.21 11.44
N LYS A 202 -15.36 0.25 12.05
CA LYS A 202 -15.34 1.43 12.93
C LYS A 202 -15.74 2.71 12.18
N TYR A 203 -15.21 2.91 10.98
CA TYR A 203 -15.55 4.07 10.15
C TYR A 203 -17.05 4.15 9.85
N HIS A 204 -17.67 3.01 9.55
CA HIS A 204 -19.11 2.92 9.28
C HIS A 204 -19.97 2.86 10.55
N GLY A 205 -19.39 2.60 11.72
CA GLY A 205 -20.17 2.34 12.94
C GLY A 205 -21.14 1.17 12.77
N TYR A 206 -20.75 0.14 12.02
CA TYR A 206 -21.63 -0.96 11.62
C TYR A 206 -20.87 -2.30 11.64
N PRO A 207 -21.56 -3.42 11.99
CA PRO A 207 -22.96 -3.55 12.42
C PRO A 207 -23.15 -3.18 13.91
N GLU A 208 -24.39 -3.12 14.37
CA GLU A 208 -24.67 -3.07 15.81
C GLU A 208 -24.31 -4.37 16.52
N GLN A 209 -24.46 -5.51 15.81
CA GLN A 209 -24.17 -6.84 16.33
C GLN A 209 -23.79 -7.79 15.20
N ALA A 210 -22.83 -8.67 15.45
CA ALA A 210 -22.53 -9.79 14.55
C ALA A 210 -23.67 -10.82 14.52
N ARG A 211 -23.71 -11.62 13.46
CA ARG A 211 -24.66 -12.73 13.25
C ARG A 211 -23.91 -14.07 13.34
N PRO A 212 -23.61 -14.54 14.54
CA PRO A 212 -22.78 -15.73 14.74
C PRO A 212 -23.39 -17.01 14.15
N GLU A 213 -24.71 -17.07 14.00
CA GLU A 213 -25.43 -18.19 13.39
C GLU A 213 -25.05 -18.42 11.92
N ASN A 214 -24.53 -17.40 11.25
CA ASN A 214 -24.09 -17.48 9.85
C ASN A 214 -22.58 -17.78 9.72
N ARG A 215 -21.90 -18.00 10.83
CA ARG A 215 -20.48 -18.30 10.83
C ARG A 215 -20.20 -19.62 10.11
N VAL A 216 -19.31 -19.56 9.12
CA VAL A 216 -18.71 -20.78 8.57
C VAL A 216 -17.72 -21.32 9.61
N PRO A 217 -17.78 -22.60 10.00
CA PRO A 217 -16.81 -23.18 10.92
C PRO A 217 -15.40 -22.91 10.40
N SER A 218 -14.62 -22.17 11.17
CA SER A 218 -13.25 -21.85 10.78
C SER A 218 -12.31 -22.99 11.16
N TYR A 219 -11.16 -22.99 10.52
CA TYR A 219 -10.07 -23.94 10.68
C TYR A 219 -9.62 -24.20 12.15
N ASN A 220 -9.96 -23.30 13.07
CA ASN A 220 -9.46 -23.28 14.43
C ASN A 220 -10.51 -23.49 15.53
N ASP A 221 -11.76 -23.79 15.23
CA ASP A 221 -12.85 -24.03 16.18
C ASP A 221 -12.79 -23.18 17.47
N LEU A 222 -12.51 -21.89 17.29
CA LEU A 222 -12.27 -20.96 18.37
C LEU A 222 -13.60 -20.49 18.97
N SER A 223 -13.73 -20.57 20.29
CA SER A 223 -14.86 -20.00 21.01
C SER A 223 -14.82 -18.47 20.92
N ILE A 224 -15.80 -17.88 20.24
CA ILE A 224 -15.93 -16.44 20.11
C ILE A 224 -17.15 -15.99 20.92
N SER A 225 -16.95 -15.04 21.82
CA SER A 225 -18.04 -14.36 22.50
C SER A 225 -18.47 -13.16 21.67
N TYR A 226 -19.73 -13.12 21.28
CA TYR A 226 -20.34 -12.02 20.54
C TYR A 226 -21.18 -11.17 21.46
N GLY A 227 -21.15 -9.87 21.24
CA GLY A 227 -22.01 -8.88 21.89
C GLY A 227 -22.36 -7.78 20.90
N SER A 228 -23.10 -6.79 21.36
CA SER A 228 -23.31 -5.56 20.59
C SER A 228 -22.03 -4.72 20.60
N TYR A 229 -21.78 -4.03 19.50
CA TYR A 229 -20.67 -3.08 19.38
C TYR A 229 -21.12 -1.70 19.82
N ASP A 230 -20.53 -1.19 20.87
CA ASP A 230 -20.68 0.23 21.26
C ASP A 230 -19.67 1.09 20.51
N TRP A 231 -20.03 1.48 19.32
CA TRP A 231 -19.16 2.26 18.42
C TRP A 231 -18.72 3.60 19.01
N ASN A 232 -19.46 4.17 19.95
CA ASN A 232 -19.08 5.40 20.63
C ASN A 232 -17.94 5.16 21.65
N ASN A 233 -17.87 3.95 22.20
CA ASN A 233 -16.85 3.56 23.17
C ASN A 233 -15.66 2.84 22.54
N ILE A 234 -15.62 2.73 21.21
CA ILE A 234 -14.48 2.20 20.43
C ILE A 234 -13.70 3.41 19.88
N PRO A 235 -12.54 3.78 20.47
CA PRO A 235 -11.79 4.97 20.06
C PRO A 235 -11.05 4.75 18.75
N ASN A 236 -10.74 5.84 18.05
CA ASN A 236 -9.92 5.79 16.84
C ASN A 236 -8.43 5.53 17.14
N GLU A 237 -7.97 5.82 18.35
CA GLU A 237 -6.58 5.65 18.76
C GLU A 237 -6.50 4.92 20.10
N LEU A 238 -5.53 4.05 20.23
CA LEU A 238 -5.20 3.35 21.47
C LEU A 238 -3.71 3.37 21.74
N THR A 239 -3.39 3.45 23.02
CA THR A 239 -2.04 3.20 23.56
C THR A 239 -2.13 2.15 24.66
N GLY A 240 -0.99 1.60 25.08
CA GLY A 240 -0.96 0.66 26.20
C GLY A 240 -1.50 1.21 27.52
N SER A 241 -1.60 2.56 27.65
CA SER A 241 -2.15 3.28 28.81
C SER A 241 -3.61 3.69 28.66
N SER A 242 -4.26 3.39 27.55
CA SER A 242 -5.69 3.66 27.35
C SER A 242 -6.54 2.88 28.37
N ALA A 243 -7.77 3.35 28.62
CA ALA A 243 -8.69 2.69 29.54
C ALA A 243 -8.91 1.21 29.16
N ALA A 244 -8.96 0.32 30.13
CA ALA A 244 -9.08 -1.11 29.91
C ALA A 244 -10.33 -1.50 29.10
N GLU A 245 -11.42 -0.76 29.29
CA GLU A 245 -12.67 -0.92 28.52
C GLU A 245 -12.48 -0.62 27.03
N HIS A 246 -11.75 0.45 26.69
CA HIS A 246 -11.45 0.82 25.31
C HIS A 246 -10.53 -0.22 24.64
N ILE A 247 -9.49 -0.64 25.36
CA ILE A 247 -8.60 -1.71 24.89
C ILE A 247 -9.39 -3.00 24.67
N GLY A 248 -10.24 -3.35 25.63
CA GLY A 248 -11.09 -4.53 25.53
C GLY A 248 -12.05 -4.47 24.34
N ALA A 249 -12.69 -3.35 24.11
CA ALA A 249 -13.63 -3.15 23.00
C ALA A 249 -12.95 -3.32 21.64
N VAL A 250 -11.80 -2.64 21.42
CA VAL A 250 -11.06 -2.73 20.15
C VAL A 250 -10.45 -4.11 19.95
N SER A 251 -9.75 -4.66 20.97
CA SER A 251 -9.10 -5.95 20.83
C SER A 251 -10.11 -7.10 20.63
N ASN A 252 -11.30 -7.00 21.26
CA ASN A 252 -12.37 -7.95 21.03
C ASN A 252 -12.96 -7.86 19.61
N LEU A 253 -13.17 -6.64 19.11
CA LEU A 253 -13.61 -6.44 17.72
C LEU A 253 -12.63 -7.09 16.74
N LEU A 254 -11.33 -6.76 16.86
CA LEU A 254 -10.31 -7.29 15.95
C LEU A 254 -10.15 -8.81 16.06
N TRP A 255 -10.29 -9.36 17.26
CA TRP A 255 -10.35 -10.80 17.48
C TRP A 255 -11.53 -11.44 16.77
N GLN A 256 -12.74 -10.90 16.95
CA GLN A 256 -13.95 -11.41 16.31
C GLN A 256 -13.85 -11.35 14.78
N VAL A 257 -13.33 -10.24 14.25
CA VAL A 257 -13.11 -10.08 12.80
C VAL A 257 -12.15 -11.14 12.29
N GLY A 258 -10.99 -11.28 12.89
CA GLY A 258 -9.97 -12.27 12.48
C GLY A 258 -10.48 -13.71 12.57
N ALA A 259 -11.12 -14.07 13.67
CA ALA A 259 -11.63 -15.42 13.87
C ALA A 259 -12.75 -15.80 12.88
N ASN A 260 -13.55 -14.82 12.42
CA ASN A 260 -14.61 -15.07 11.43
C ASN A 260 -14.12 -15.13 10.00
N MET A 261 -12.92 -14.64 9.70
CA MET A 261 -12.28 -14.77 8.38
C MET A 261 -11.24 -15.90 8.34
N SER A 262 -11.35 -16.89 9.21
CA SER A 262 -10.44 -18.05 9.26
C SER A 262 -8.97 -17.67 9.43
N MET A 263 -8.68 -16.60 10.19
CA MET A 263 -7.33 -16.10 10.41
C MET A 263 -6.41 -17.18 10.92
N ARG A 264 -5.30 -17.38 10.25
CA ARG A 264 -4.19 -18.23 10.69
C ARG A 264 -3.32 -17.40 11.62
N TYR A 265 -3.44 -17.66 12.90
CA TYR A 265 -2.66 -16.98 13.93
C TYR A 265 -1.33 -17.68 14.16
N GLU A 266 -0.21 -16.96 13.95
CA GLU A 266 1.15 -17.42 14.23
C GLU A 266 1.88 -16.39 15.11
N PRO A 267 3.03 -16.75 15.72
CA PRO A 267 3.69 -15.88 16.71
C PRO A 267 4.09 -14.50 16.18
N GLU A 268 4.58 -14.44 14.95
CA GLU A 268 5.15 -13.24 14.36
C GLU A 268 4.24 -12.61 13.30
N GLU A 269 3.34 -13.41 12.71
CA GLU A 269 2.47 -12.99 11.62
C GLU A 269 1.12 -13.71 11.71
N SER A 270 0.04 -13.01 11.35
CA SER A 270 -1.28 -13.63 11.20
C SER A 270 -1.85 -13.27 9.84
N SER A 271 -2.37 -14.26 9.11
CA SER A 271 -2.82 -14.12 7.73
C SER A 271 -4.23 -14.68 7.49
N ALA A 272 -4.95 -14.08 6.58
CA ALA A 272 -6.24 -14.54 6.06
C ALA A 272 -6.37 -14.19 4.58
N TYR A 273 -7.18 -14.95 3.86
CA TYR A 273 -7.49 -14.62 2.46
C TYR A 273 -8.57 -13.55 2.39
N ILE A 274 -8.50 -12.68 1.37
CA ILE A 274 -9.47 -11.60 1.17
C ILE A 274 -10.87 -12.12 0.89
N ASP A 275 -10.99 -13.27 0.24
CA ASP A 275 -12.28 -13.92 -0.01
C ASP A 275 -12.94 -14.38 1.29
N ASP A 276 -12.17 -14.88 2.26
CA ASP A 276 -12.68 -15.21 3.59
C ASP A 276 -13.15 -13.97 4.34
N ALA A 277 -12.44 -12.85 4.19
CA ALA A 277 -12.86 -11.56 4.72
C ALA A 277 -14.19 -11.10 4.12
N LEU A 278 -14.37 -11.22 2.79
CA LEU A 278 -15.63 -10.91 2.12
C LEU A 278 -16.80 -11.78 2.63
N VAL A 279 -16.56 -13.08 2.79
CA VAL A 279 -17.57 -14.01 3.33
C VAL A 279 -17.95 -13.58 4.76
N ALA A 280 -16.97 -13.32 5.62
CA ALA A 280 -17.22 -12.87 6.99
C ALA A 280 -18.02 -11.55 7.03
N MET A 281 -17.63 -10.57 6.21
CA MET A 281 -18.33 -9.28 6.15
C MET A 281 -19.78 -9.42 5.71
N ARG A 282 -20.05 -10.23 4.70
CA ARG A 282 -21.44 -10.43 4.19
C ARG A 282 -22.29 -11.25 5.14
N ASP A 283 -21.79 -12.38 5.60
CA ASP A 283 -22.59 -13.40 6.26
C ASP A 283 -22.64 -13.19 7.79
N VAL A 284 -21.52 -12.83 8.41
CA VAL A 284 -21.42 -12.63 9.86
C VAL A 284 -21.70 -11.18 10.25
N PHE A 285 -21.10 -10.23 9.55
CA PHE A 285 -21.23 -8.81 9.89
C PHE A 285 -22.34 -8.09 9.12
N GLY A 286 -23.06 -8.78 8.23
CA GLY A 286 -24.27 -8.30 7.60
C GLY A 286 -24.08 -7.19 6.56
N TYR A 287 -22.89 -7.04 6.01
CA TYR A 287 -22.63 -6.14 4.90
C TYR A 287 -23.35 -6.60 3.62
N SER A 288 -23.39 -5.74 2.61
CA SER A 288 -24.09 -6.02 1.36
C SER A 288 -23.55 -7.29 0.68
N ARG A 289 -24.46 -8.15 0.23
CA ARG A 289 -24.11 -9.31 -0.62
C ARG A 289 -23.58 -8.90 -1.99
N GLN A 290 -23.74 -7.64 -2.40
CA GLN A 290 -23.17 -7.08 -3.62
C GLN A 290 -21.74 -6.58 -3.45
N MET A 291 -21.22 -6.60 -2.22
CA MET A 291 -19.81 -6.26 -1.95
C MET A 291 -18.90 -7.14 -2.79
N LYS A 292 -17.89 -6.54 -3.40
CA LYS A 292 -16.91 -7.21 -4.24
C LYS A 292 -15.50 -6.88 -3.76
N HIS A 293 -14.60 -7.82 -3.95
CA HIS A 293 -13.19 -7.56 -4.00
C HIS A 293 -12.84 -7.07 -5.40
N LEU A 294 -12.15 -5.96 -5.50
CA LEU A 294 -11.62 -5.43 -6.74
C LEU A 294 -10.10 -5.45 -6.65
N LEU A 295 -9.44 -6.06 -7.63
CA LEU A 295 -8.00 -6.13 -7.71
C LEU A 295 -7.50 -5.27 -8.87
N GLN A 296 -6.58 -4.37 -8.57
CA GLN A 296 -5.85 -3.61 -9.57
C GLN A 296 -4.39 -4.06 -9.54
N SER A 297 -3.94 -4.72 -10.58
CA SER A 297 -2.55 -5.14 -10.74
C SER A 297 -2.14 -5.07 -12.21
N PHE A 298 -0.85 -5.05 -12.49
CA PHE A 298 -0.34 -5.06 -13.86
C PHE A 298 -0.60 -6.39 -14.59
N SER A 299 -0.73 -7.48 -13.85
CA SER A 299 -0.91 -8.81 -14.42
C SER A 299 -2.37 -9.20 -14.62
N ASP A 300 -3.28 -8.59 -13.87
CA ASP A 300 -4.69 -9.01 -13.81
C ASP A 300 -5.55 -7.77 -13.59
N MET A 301 -5.59 -6.90 -14.61
CA MET A 301 -6.31 -5.64 -14.56
C MET A 301 -7.77 -5.85 -14.96
N ASP A 302 -8.64 -5.98 -13.96
CA ASP A 302 -10.09 -5.97 -14.17
C ASP A 302 -10.61 -4.61 -14.65
N TYR A 303 -9.83 -3.56 -14.37
CA TYR A 303 -10.21 -2.17 -14.64
C TYR A 303 -9.01 -1.37 -15.17
N SER A 304 -9.27 -0.47 -16.11
CA SER A 304 -8.30 0.58 -16.45
C SER A 304 -8.07 1.52 -15.25
N TRP A 305 -6.96 2.25 -15.25
CA TRP A 305 -6.70 3.24 -14.19
C TRP A 305 -7.79 4.31 -14.12
N GLU A 306 -8.33 4.75 -15.23
CA GLU A 306 -9.44 5.71 -15.29
C GLU A 306 -10.74 5.16 -14.69
N GLU A 307 -11.00 3.86 -14.86
CA GLU A 307 -12.15 3.19 -14.25
C GLU A 307 -11.92 3.01 -12.75
N TRP A 308 -10.69 2.65 -12.36
CA TRP A 308 -10.31 2.50 -10.96
C TRP A 308 -10.47 3.80 -10.18
N GLU A 309 -9.96 4.93 -10.70
CA GLU A 309 -10.12 6.26 -10.10
C GLU A 309 -11.57 6.71 -9.95
N ARG A 310 -12.48 6.16 -10.75
CA ARG A 310 -13.93 6.43 -10.60
C ARG A 310 -14.62 5.54 -9.56
N ILE A 311 -13.99 4.43 -9.19
CA ILE A 311 -14.53 3.49 -8.21
C ILE A 311 -14.17 3.89 -6.79
N ILE A 312 -12.98 4.43 -6.58
CA ILE A 312 -12.48 4.90 -5.27
C ILE A 312 -12.77 6.38 -5.06
#